data_15358237e65db20673af417b6b7df302
#
_entry.id   15358237e65db20673af417b6b7df302
#
_cell.length_a   1.000
_cell.length_b   1.000
_cell.length_c   1.000
_cell.angle_alpha   90.00
_cell.angle_beta   90.00
_cell.angle_gamma   90.00
#
_symmetry.space_group_name_H-M   'P 1'
#
loop_
_entity.id
_entity.type
_entity.pdbx_description
1 polymer ?
#
loop_
_entity_poly.entity_id
_entity_poly.type
_entity_poly.pdbx_seq_one_letter_code
_entity_poly.pdbx_strand_id
1 'polypeptide(L)'
;QRLAGVVILTDGRETPSPARAEQLQAVKDFGVRIFPVAVGAEDPPRNIAVTSLDVQETAFKDDFVAVPATIRATGFAPGYNITVNLKDQATGRVLGGVDGAEASRVVSVPGDEPFEVELTFKPQEVGTMELAVEATPEPAEIDEEDNIRQAQLEVLDAQIRVLYVDGYPRWDYRYLKNEMMRERTVEISCLLLSADPTFAQEGDRPIRRFPESITELLEYDVVLFGDVDPRYFSDAQLELIRDFVANRGGGFGMVAGTRWSPAAYRNTAIEPILPVNIQRADSSPPPSNAMGFRPLLTPEGHRSSIFRFFADRDRNRQFIENEWQPLF
;
A
#
# COMPACT_ATOMS: atom_id res chain seq x y z
N GLN A 1 -6.82 -50.87 -45.26
CA GLN A 1 -5.52 -50.56 -44.65
C GLN A 1 -5.65 -50.70 -43.13
N ARG A 2 -4.77 -51.49 -42.50
CA ARG A 2 -4.72 -51.63 -41.05
C ARG A 2 -3.64 -50.64 -40.53
N LEU A 3 -4.03 -49.71 -39.65
CA LEU A 3 -3.09 -48.84 -38.97
C LEU A 3 -2.25 -49.68 -38.00
N ALA A 4 -0.91 -49.68 -38.18
CA ALA A 4 0.00 -50.52 -37.40
C ALA A 4 0.30 -49.95 -36.03
N GLY A 5 0.26 -48.60 -35.89
CA GLY A 5 0.51 -47.86 -34.67
C GLY A 5 0.52 -46.37 -34.91
N VAL A 6 0.48 -45.61 -33.83
CA VAL A 6 0.58 -44.12 -33.81
C VAL A 6 1.78 -43.75 -32.94
N VAL A 7 2.68 -42.93 -33.47
CA VAL A 7 3.75 -42.28 -32.70
C VAL A 7 3.27 -40.91 -32.32
N ILE A 8 3.28 -40.60 -31.03
CA ILE A 8 2.93 -39.27 -30.49
C ILE A 8 4.21 -38.65 -29.99
N LEU A 9 4.60 -37.51 -30.58
CA LEU A 9 5.64 -36.65 -30.04
C LEU A 9 4.96 -35.71 -29.01
N THR A 10 5.42 -35.72 -27.78
CA THR A 10 4.81 -34.94 -26.70
C THR A 10 5.86 -34.45 -25.73
N ASP A 11 5.66 -33.23 -25.21
CA ASP A 11 6.44 -32.66 -24.12
C ASP A 11 5.88 -33.06 -22.73
N GLY A 12 4.87 -33.92 -22.70
CA GLY A 12 4.21 -34.37 -21.48
C GLY A 12 3.26 -33.34 -20.84
N ARG A 13 3.15 -32.13 -21.39
CA ARG A 13 2.21 -31.13 -20.90
C ARG A 13 0.80 -31.40 -21.34
N GLU A 14 -0.15 -31.25 -20.44
CA GLU A 14 -1.56 -31.47 -20.69
C GLU A 14 -2.31 -30.17 -20.92
N THR A 15 -3.03 -30.09 -22.04
CA THR A 15 -4.05 -29.06 -22.23
C THR A 15 -5.39 -29.61 -21.75
N PRO A 16 -6.01 -29.07 -20.68
CA PRO A 16 -7.31 -29.56 -20.20
C PRO A 16 -8.37 -29.55 -21.31
N SER A 17 -9.03 -30.68 -21.53
CA SER A 17 -10.13 -30.81 -22.49
C SER A 17 -11.32 -31.51 -21.85
N PRO A 18 -12.54 -30.95 -21.95
CA PRO A 18 -13.75 -31.54 -21.39
C PRO A 18 -14.13 -32.89 -22.07
N ALA A 19 -13.66 -33.15 -23.29
CA ALA A 19 -13.95 -34.38 -24.05
C ALA A 19 -12.93 -35.52 -23.82
N ARG A 20 -12.02 -35.37 -22.84
CA ARG A 20 -10.89 -36.30 -22.62
C ARG A 20 -11.29 -37.76 -22.44
N ALA A 21 -12.31 -38.02 -21.61
CA ALA A 21 -12.73 -39.39 -21.32
C ALA A 21 -13.29 -40.11 -22.55
N GLU A 22 -14.06 -39.41 -23.37
CA GLU A 22 -14.63 -39.92 -24.61
C GLU A 22 -13.56 -40.19 -25.67
N GLN A 23 -12.60 -39.28 -25.81
CA GLN A 23 -11.46 -39.39 -26.72
C GLN A 23 -10.56 -40.58 -26.37
N LEU A 24 -10.26 -40.76 -25.08
CA LEU A 24 -9.47 -41.90 -24.60
C LEU A 24 -10.20 -43.23 -24.84
N GLN A 25 -11.52 -43.28 -24.66
CA GLN A 25 -12.30 -44.46 -24.92
C GLN A 25 -12.32 -44.81 -26.42
N ALA A 26 -12.51 -43.80 -27.27
CA ALA A 26 -12.45 -44.00 -28.73
C ALA A 26 -11.10 -44.56 -29.19
N VAL A 27 -9.98 -44.04 -28.64
CA VAL A 27 -8.63 -44.54 -28.96
C VAL A 27 -8.45 -46.00 -28.52
N LYS A 28 -8.96 -46.38 -27.34
CA LYS A 28 -8.94 -47.78 -26.86
C LYS A 28 -9.72 -48.72 -27.76
N ASP A 29 -10.89 -48.28 -28.25
CA ASP A 29 -11.78 -49.08 -29.09
C ASP A 29 -11.17 -49.34 -30.47
N PHE A 30 -10.29 -48.46 -30.96
CA PHE A 30 -9.54 -48.70 -32.22
C PHE A 30 -8.45 -49.76 -32.10
N GLY A 31 -8.05 -50.17 -30.90
CA GLY A 31 -7.04 -51.22 -30.68
C GLY A 31 -5.66 -50.94 -31.29
N VAL A 32 -5.36 -49.67 -31.55
CA VAL A 32 -4.10 -49.21 -32.15
C VAL A 32 -3.05 -49.02 -31.09
N ARG A 33 -1.82 -49.49 -31.34
CA ARG A 33 -0.69 -49.25 -30.43
C ARG A 33 -0.25 -47.80 -30.51
N ILE A 34 -0.10 -47.15 -29.34
CA ILE A 34 0.41 -45.80 -29.21
C ILE A 34 1.83 -45.89 -28.66
N PHE A 35 2.74 -45.17 -29.31
CA PHE A 35 4.14 -45.06 -28.92
C PHE A 35 4.41 -43.59 -28.58
N PRO A 36 4.31 -43.16 -27.29
CA PRO A 36 4.67 -41.83 -26.91
C PRO A 36 6.19 -41.68 -26.93
N VAL A 37 6.66 -40.63 -27.59
CA VAL A 37 8.05 -40.21 -27.61
C VAL A 37 8.11 -38.85 -26.89
N ALA A 38 8.76 -38.84 -25.75
CA ALA A 38 9.00 -37.56 -25.03
C ALA A 38 9.97 -36.71 -25.84
N VAL A 39 9.58 -35.47 -26.07
CA VAL A 39 10.36 -34.45 -26.76
C VAL A 39 10.51 -33.29 -25.81
N GLY A 40 11.74 -32.87 -25.55
CA GLY A 40 12.05 -31.77 -24.67
C GLY A 40 13.41 -31.96 -24.01
N ALA A 41 13.85 -30.97 -23.26
CA ALA A 41 15.04 -31.07 -22.43
C ALA A 41 14.72 -31.81 -21.12
N GLU A 42 15.67 -32.59 -20.59
CA GLU A 42 15.54 -33.24 -19.29
C GLU A 42 15.40 -32.21 -18.15
N ASP A 43 16.12 -31.10 -18.28
CA ASP A 43 16.03 -29.98 -17.35
C ASP A 43 15.04 -28.93 -17.87
N PRO A 44 14.24 -28.28 -16.99
CA PRO A 44 13.40 -27.17 -17.39
C PRO A 44 14.26 -26.04 -17.99
N PRO A 45 13.80 -25.42 -19.09
CA PRO A 45 14.54 -24.32 -19.67
C PRO A 45 14.62 -23.17 -18.66
N ARG A 46 15.76 -22.47 -18.66
CA ARG A 46 15.93 -21.29 -17.82
C ARG A 46 15.09 -20.16 -18.36
N ASN A 47 14.37 -19.52 -17.47
CA ASN A 47 13.59 -18.32 -17.76
C ASN A 47 13.34 -17.52 -16.49
N ILE A 48 13.50 -16.20 -16.57
CA ILE A 48 13.09 -15.25 -15.53
C ILE A 48 12.00 -14.37 -16.13
N ALA A 49 10.86 -14.30 -15.46
CA ALA A 49 9.74 -13.49 -15.92
C ALA A 49 9.26 -12.57 -14.80
N VAL A 50 9.06 -11.29 -15.11
CA VAL A 50 8.31 -10.36 -14.26
C VAL A 50 6.83 -10.53 -14.56
N THR A 51 6.13 -11.32 -13.73
CA THR A 51 4.75 -11.75 -14.01
C THR A 51 3.70 -10.70 -13.63
N SER A 52 3.97 -9.89 -12.61
CA SER A 52 3.11 -8.76 -12.23
C SER A 52 3.93 -7.60 -11.67
N LEU A 53 3.37 -6.43 -11.80
CA LEU A 53 3.90 -5.17 -11.26
C LEU A 53 2.73 -4.41 -10.66
N ASP A 54 2.80 -4.09 -9.38
CA ASP A 54 1.78 -3.34 -8.66
C ASP A 54 2.33 -1.96 -8.31
N VAL A 55 1.83 -0.94 -9.00
CA VAL A 55 2.23 0.46 -8.83
C VAL A 55 1.00 1.28 -8.54
N GLN A 56 1.06 2.09 -7.50
CA GLN A 56 0.01 3.08 -7.24
C GLN A 56 -0.11 4.07 -8.41
N GLU A 57 -1.33 4.55 -8.68
CA GLU A 57 -1.58 5.45 -9.80
C GLU A 57 -0.92 6.82 -9.62
N THR A 58 -0.82 7.30 -8.36
CA THR A 58 -0.27 8.61 -8.01
C THR A 58 0.71 8.53 -6.85
N ALA A 59 1.73 9.38 -6.88
CA ALA A 59 2.68 9.58 -5.79
C ALA A 59 3.02 11.06 -5.63
N PHE A 60 3.57 11.43 -4.48
CA PHE A 60 4.07 12.79 -4.28
C PHE A 60 5.58 12.84 -4.56
N LYS A 61 5.99 13.99 -5.10
CA LYS A 61 7.41 14.31 -5.27
C LYS A 61 8.10 14.24 -3.91
N ASP A 62 9.32 13.70 -3.92
CA ASP A 62 10.16 13.54 -2.73
C ASP A 62 9.61 12.57 -1.66
N ASP A 63 8.55 11.83 -1.95
CA ASP A 63 8.06 10.76 -1.08
C ASP A 63 8.57 9.37 -1.52
N PHE A 64 8.58 8.40 -0.62
CA PHE A 64 9.03 7.05 -0.95
C PHE A 64 7.90 6.23 -1.57
N VAL A 65 8.16 5.74 -2.78
CA VAL A 65 7.25 4.88 -3.53
C VAL A 65 7.76 3.46 -3.50
N ALA A 66 6.94 2.55 -2.99
CA ALA A 66 7.21 1.12 -3.05
C ALA A 66 6.59 0.52 -4.31
N VAL A 67 7.35 -0.33 -4.96
CA VAL A 67 7.00 -0.98 -6.21
C VAL A 67 7.15 -2.50 -6.03
N PRO A 68 6.11 -3.20 -5.57
CA PRO A 68 6.11 -4.64 -5.50
C PRO A 68 5.98 -5.26 -6.89
N ALA A 69 6.85 -6.21 -7.19
CA ALA A 69 6.84 -6.99 -8.41
C ALA A 69 6.84 -8.48 -8.08
N THR A 70 6.10 -9.27 -8.84
CA THR A 70 6.15 -10.73 -8.74
C THR A 70 7.05 -11.26 -9.83
N ILE A 71 8.03 -12.06 -9.43
CA ILE A 71 9.01 -12.66 -10.33
C ILE A 71 8.82 -14.18 -10.28
N ARG A 72 8.97 -14.82 -11.42
CA ARG A 72 9.05 -16.27 -11.56
C ARG A 72 10.36 -16.62 -12.26
N ALA A 73 11.16 -17.47 -11.62
CA ALA A 73 12.41 -17.96 -12.18
C ALA A 73 12.36 -19.48 -12.26
N THR A 74 12.40 -20.03 -13.48
CA THR A 74 12.34 -21.48 -13.73
C THR A 74 13.67 -21.98 -14.26
N GLY A 75 14.02 -23.23 -13.94
CA GLY A 75 15.28 -23.84 -14.40
C GLY A 75 16.54 -23.33 -13.68
N PHE A 76 16.36 -22.63 -12.58
CA PHE A 76 17.45 -22.17 -11.70
C PHE A 76 17.48 -22.98 -10.39
N ALA A 77 18.67 -23.26 -9.90
CA ALA A 77 18.78 -23.91 -8.59
C ALA A 77 18.30 -22.98 -7.46
N PRO A 78 17.59 -23.51 -6.44
CA PRO A 78 17.28 -22.73 -5.26
C PRO A 78 18.54 -22.12 -4.65
N GLY A 79 18.47 -20.81 -4.30
CA GLY A 79 19.62 -20.07 -3.83
C GLY A 79 20.40 -19.33 -4.92
N TYR A 80 20.03 -19.46 -6.20
CA TYR A 80 20.62 -18.67 -7.28
C TYR A 80 20.25 -17.20 -7.12
N ASN A 81 21.22 -16.30 -7.28
CA ASN A 81 21.00 -14.87 -7.11
C ASN A 81 20.72 -14.21 -8.46
N ILE A 82 19.62 -13.46 -8.52
CA ILE A 82 19.27 -12.60 -9.65
C ILE A 82 19.23 -11.15 -9.21
N THR A 83 19.52 -10.23 -10.12
CA THR A 83 19.42 -8.78 -9.86
C THR A 83 18.15 -8.23 -10.47
N VAL A 84 17.38 -7.50 -9.69
CA VAL A 84 16.14 -6.83 -10.10
C VAL A 84 16.31 -5.34 -9.94
N ASN A 85 16.04 -4.59 -11.01
CA ASN A 85 16.24 -3.16 -11.08
C ASN A 85 14.92 -2.44 -11.35
N LEU A 86 14.72 -1.30 -10.73
CA LEU A 86 13.65 -0.36 -11.08
C LEU A 86 14.27 0.77 -11.92
N LYS A 87 13.79 0.90 -13.15
CA LYS A 87 14.33 1.86 -14.13
C LYS A 87 13.25 2.88 -14.52
N ASP A 88 13.71 4.04 -14.89
CA ASP A 88 12.93 4.97 -15.72
C ASP A 88 12.97 4.45 -17.16
N GLN A 89 11.82 4.12 -17.72
CA GLN A 89 11.70 3.55 -19.06
C GLN A 89 12.17 4.53 -20.14
N ALA A 90 11.94 5.83 -19.96
CA ALA A 90 12.30 6.85 -20.95
C ALA A 90 13.83 7.03 -21.08
N THR A 91 14.54 6.92 -19.96
CA THR A 91 16.00 7.12 -19.91
C THR A 91 16.80 5.83 -19.86
N GLY A 92 16.17 4.71 -19.50
CA GLY A 92 16.81 3.41 -19.26
C GLY A 92 17.71 3.37 -18.01
N ARG A 93 17.69 4.41 -17.18
CA ARG A 93 18.51 4.49 -15.96
C ARG A 93 17.83 3.86 -14.78
N VAL A 94 18.62 3.21 -13.93
CA VAL A 94 18.15 2.75 -12.62
C VAL A 94 17.82 3.97 -11.76
N LEU A 95 16.64 3.95 -11.13
CA LEU A 95 16.17 5.03 -10.27
C LEU A 95 16.95 5.09 -8.96
N GLY A 96 16.96 6.28 -8.34
CA GLY A 96 17.53 6.45 -7.01
C GLY A 96 16.60 5.83 -5.94
N GLY A 97 17.14 4.89 -5.19
CA GLY A 97 16.45 4.22 -4.09
C GLY A 97 16.63 4.94 -2.75
N VAL A 98 16.52 4.18 -1.68
CA VAL A 98 16.66 4.66 -0.30
C VAL A 98 18.13 4.97 0.00
N ASP A 99 18.38 6.02 0.78
CA ASP A 99 19.72 6.42 1.27
C ASP A 99 20.77 6.67 0.16
N GLY A 100 20.33 7.10 -1.02
CA GLY A 100 21.22 7.41 -2.16
C GLY A 100 21.76 6.17 -2.89
N ALA A 101 21.30 4.98 -2.53
CA ALA A 101 21.54 3.76 -3.30
C ALA A 101 20.67 3.73 -4.56
N GLU A 102 20.98 2.84 -5.50
CA GLU A 102 20.12 2.56 -6.63
C GLU A 102 18.91 1.72 -6.19
N ALA A 103 17.75 1.89 -6.86
CA ALA A 103 16.59 1.05 -6.69
C ALA A 103 16.81 -0.32 -7.36
N SER A 104 17.75 -1.06 -6.82
CA SER A 104 18.22 -2.36 -7.27
C SER A 104 18.28 -3.35 -6.11
N ARG A 105 17.92 -4.59 -6.37
CA ARG A 105 17.94 -5.63 -5.33
C ARG A 105 18.46 -6.95 -5.89
N VAL A 106 19.43 -7.52 -5.19
CA VAL A 106 19.85 -8.91 -5.43
C VAL A 106 18.98 -9.82 -4.58
N VAL A 107 18.28 -10.74 -5.24
CA VAL A 107 17.35 -11.67 -4.58
C VAL A 107 17.73 -13.11 -4.88
N SER A 108 17.57 -13.97 -3.88
CA SER A 108 17.82 -15.40 -4.02
C SER A 108 16.55 -16.09 -4.51
N VAL A 109 16.63 -16.81 -5.60
CA VAL A 109 15.51 -17.59 -6.16
C VAL A 109 15.13 -18.72 -5.19
N PRO A 110 13.89 -18.76 -4.71
CA PRO A 110 13.47 -19.78 -3.74
C PRO A 110 13.18 -21.14 -4.42
N GLY A 111 12.88 -21.13 -5.73
CA GLY A 111 12.49 -22.26 -6.55
C GLY A 111 11.65 -21.80 -7.74
N ASP A 112 10.94 -22.71 -8.40
CA ASP A 112 10.13 -22.40 -9.60
C ASP A 112 8.81 -21.65 -9.31
N GLU A 113 8.43 -21.52 -8.04
CA GLU A 113 7.23 -20.76 -7.64
C GLU A 113 7.46 -19.24 -7.72
N PRO A 114 6.41 -18.50 -8.07
CA PRO A 114 6.51 -17.03 -8.07
C PRO A 114 6.81 -16.48 -6.68
N PHE A 115 7.65 -15.45 -6.62
CA PHE A 115 8.01 -14.76 -5.38
C PHE A 115 7.97 -13.24 -5.58
N GLU A 116 7.75 -12.52 -4.50
CA GLU A 116 7.60 -11.08 -4.51
C GLU A 116 8.93 -10.38 -4.21
N VAL A 117 9.22 -9.34 -4.98
CA VAL A 117 10.36 -8.42 -4.78
C VAL A 117 9.80 -7.02 -4.67
N GLU A 118 10.10 -6.33 -3.58
CA GLU A 118 9.75 -4.93 -3.41
C GLU A 118 10.96 -4.05 -3.67
N LEU A 119 10.80 -3.10 -4.58
CA LEU A 119 11.77 -2.03 -4.86
C LEU A 119 11.20 -0.72 -4.34
N THR A 120 12.05 0.17 -3.85
CA THR A 120 11.63 1.47 -3.36
C THR A 120 12.45 2.55 -4.02
N PHE A 121 11.79 3.62 -4.48
CA PHE A 121 12.46 4.77 -5.05
C PHE A 121 11.82 6.08 -4.58
N LYS A 122 12.49 7.20 -4.89
CA LYS A 122 12.04 8.53 -4.52
C LYS A 122 11.94 9.39 -5.79
N PRO A 123 10.72 9.71 -6.30
CA PRO A 123 10.55 10.54 -7.48
C PRO A 123 10.98 11.98 -7.18
N GLN A 124 11.77 12.57 -8.08
CA GLN A 124 12.30 13.93 -7.93
C GLN A 124 11.66 14.94 -8.88
N GLU A 125 10.98 14.47 -9.91
CA GLU A 125 10.34 15.31 -10.93
C GLU A 125 8.84 15.07 -10.94
N VAL A 126 8.09 16.14 -11.19
CA VAL A 126 6.62 16.13 -11.29
C VAL A 126 6.22 15.74 -12.71
N GLY A 127 5.14 14.99 -12.83
CA GLY A 127 4.55 14.58 -14.11
C GLY A 127 4.41 13.06 -14.21
N THR A 128 4.02 12.62 -15.41
CA THR A 128 3.87 11.18 -15.67
C THR A 128 5.25 10.54 -15.87
N MET A 129 5.52 9.50 -15.10
CA MET A 129 6.74 8.72 -15.14
C MET A 129 6.41 7.29 -15.61
N GLU A 130 7.18 6.78 -16.57
CA GLU A 130 7.08 5.40 -17.01
C GLU A 130 8.14 4.56 -16.28
N LEU A 131 7.68 3.67 -15.43
CA LEU A 131 8.52 2.78 -14.64
C LEU A 131 8.68 1.44 -15.34
N ALA A 132 9.86 0.86 -15.22
CA ALA A 132 10.15 -0.49 -15.67
C ALA A 132 10.84 -1.27 -14.56
N VAL A 133 10.28 -2.40 -14.17
CA VAL A 133 10.99 -3.41 -13.37
C VAL A 133 11.59 -4.42 -14.30
N GLU A 134 12.89 -4.58 -14.22
CA GLU A 134 13.68 -5.49 -15.06
C GLU A 134 14.49 -6.43 -14.18
N ALA A 135 14.31 -7.73 -14.38
CA ALA A 135 15.25 -8.73 -13.93
C ALA A 135 16.42 -8.78 -14.94
N THR A 136 17.65 -8.68 -14.45
CA THR A 136 18.82 -8.74 -15.35
C THR A 136 18.83 -10.09 -16.06
N PRO A 137 18.89 -10.10 -17.42
CA PRO A 137 18.94 -11.35 -18.18
C PRO A 137 20.13 -12.23 -17.79
N GLU A 138 19.87 -13.52 -17.68
CA GLU A 138 20.87 -14.52 -17.34
C GLU A 138 21.25 -15.38 -18.56
N PRO A 139 22.47 -15.90 -18.64
CA PRO A 139 22.89 -16.72 -19.76
C PRO A 139 21.99 -17.95 -19.97
N ALA A 140 21.64 -18.19 -21.23
CA ALA A 140 20.81 -19.32 -21.69
C ALA A 140 19.34 -19.25 -21.27
N GLU A 141 18.79 -18.07 -21.03
CA GLU A 141 17.37 -17.87 -20.97
C GLU A 141 16.73 -18.08 -22.35
N ILE A 142 15.48 -18.58 -22.34
CA ILE A 142 14.74 -18.85 -23.57
C ILE A 142 13.97 -17.63 -24.06
N ASP A 143 13.64 -16.72 -23.19
CA ASP A 143 12.90 -15.50 -23.47
C ASP A 143 13.40 -14.38 -22.54
N GLU A 144 13.94 -13.32 -23.12
CA GLU A 144 14.40 -12.13 -22.39
C GLU A 144 13.36 -10.99 -22.43
N GLU A 145 12.29 -11.15 -23.25
CA GLU A 145 11.29 -10.10 -23.39
C GLU A 145 10.35 -10.03 -22.17
N ASP A 146 10.17 -11.14 -21.47
CA ASP A 146 9.34 -11.21 -20.26
C ASP A 146 10.09 -10.86 -18.95
N ASN A 147 11.41 -10.59 -19.06
CA ASN A 147 12.22 -10.09 -17.94
C ASN A 147 11.88 -8.66 -17.52
N ILE A 148 11.11 -7.94 -18.32
CA ILE A 148 10.74 -6.54 -18.07
C ILE A 148 9.22 -6.35 -18.01
N ARG A 149 8.77 -5.52 -17.06
CA ARG A 149 7.39 -5.08 -17.00
C ARG A 149 7.31 -3.59 -16.70
N GLN A 150 6.35 -2.93 -17.33
CA GLN A 150 6.20 -1.48 -17.27
C GLN A 150 4.90 -1.09 -16.59
N ALA A 151 4.92 0.08 -15.94
CA ALA A 151 3.74 0.73 -15.36
C ALA A 151 3.91 2.26 -15.41
N GLN A 152 2.81 2.97 -15.33
CA GLN A 152 2.80 4.43 -15.23
C GLN A 152 2.54 4.88 -13.80
N LEU A 153 3.19 5.97 -13.42
CA LEU A 153 3.02 6.65 -12.15
C LEU A 153 2.88 8.14 -12.41
N GLU A 154 1.85 8.78 -11.89
CA GLU A 154 1.72 10.23 -11.90
C GLU A 154 2.32 10.81 -10.62
N VAL A 155 3.37 11.63 -10.78
CA VAL A 155 4.04 12.30 -9.67
C VAL A 155 3.49 13.72 -9.52
N LEU A 156 2.94 14.01 -8.36
CA LEU A 156 2.31 15.29 -8.02
C LEU A 156 3.23 16.10 -7.09
N ASP A 157 3.23 17.42 -7.27
CA ASP A 157 3.80 18.38 -6.31
C ASP A 157 2.63 19.10 -5.62
N ALA A 158 1.76 18.31 -5.01
CA ALA A 158 0.61 18.82 -4.29
C ALA A 158 0.83 18.63 -2.79
N GLN A 159 0.56 19.67 -2.02
CA GLN A 159 0.50 19.58 -0.57
C GLN A 159 -0.88 19.06 -0.14
N ILE A 160 -0.89 18.15 0.83
CA ILE A 160 -2.11 17.73 1.50
C ILE A 160 -2.52 18.83 2.49
N ARG A 161 -3.67 19.44 2.25
CA ARG A 161 -4.18 20.53 3.10
C ARG A 161 -4.96 19.94 4.26
N VAL A 162 -4.43 20.11 5.47
CA VAL A 162 -4.97 19.53 6.69
C VAL A 162 -5.57 20.60 7.59
N LEU A 163 -6.84 20.45 7.97
CA LEU A 163 -7.45 21.22 9.03
C LEU A 163 -7.38 20.42 10.33
N TYR A 164 -6.49 20.81 11.23
CA TYR A 164 -6.35 20.17 12.53
C TYR A 164 -7.06 20.99 13.62
N VAL A 165 -8.07 20.40 14.23
CA VAL A 165 -8.87 21.01 15.28
C VAL A 165 -8.67 20.25 16.59
N ASP A 166 -8.30 20.94 17.66
CA ASP A 166 -8.23 20.35 19.01
C ASP A 166 -8.97 21.19 20.02
N GLY A 167 -9.48 20.56 21.07
CA GLY A 167 -10.26 21.22 22.11
C GLY A 167 -9.41 22.08 23.05
N TYR A 168 -8.20 21.62 23.37
CA TYR A 168 -7.29 22.27 24.31
C TYR A 168 -5.85 21.86 24.05
N PRO A 169 -4.84 22.66 24.53
CA PRO A 169 -3.44 22.34 24.29
C PRO A 169 -3.03 21.11 25.10
N ARG A 170 -2.79 20.00 24.40
CA ARG A 170 -2.28 18.74 24.94
C ARG A 170 -0.99 18.34 24.24
N TRP A 171 -0.30 17.32 24.76
CA TRP A 171 0.95 16.87 24.18
C TRP A 171 0.77 16.37 22.75
N ASP A 172 -0.27 15.58 22.48
CA ASP A 172 -0.58 15.09 21.15
C ASP A 172 -0.79 16.23 20.14
N TYR A 173 -1.55 17.28 20.53
CA TYR A 173 -1.71 18.47 19.71
C TYR A 173 -0.37 19.09 19.33
N ARG A 174 0.50 19.29 20.34
CA ARG A 174 1.79 19.92 20.13
C ARG A 174 2.70 19.12 19.23
N TYR A 175 2.82 17.81 19.47
CA TYR A 175 3.71 16.96 18.69
C TYR A 175 3.19 16.79 17.27
N LEU A 176 1.92 16.44 17.08
CA LEU A 176 1.33 16.22 15.79
C LEU A 176 1.35 17.48 14.91
N LYS A 177 0.99 18.64 15.48
CA LYS A 177 1.12 19.92 14.79
C LYS A 177 2.56 20.19 14.34
N ASN A 178 3.53 20.04 15.25
CA ASN A 178 4.92 20.35 14.93
C ASN A 178 5.48 19.40 13.87
N GLU A 179 5.06 18.13 13.86
CA GLU A 179 5.48 17.17 12.85
C GLU A 179 4.88 17.52 11.48
N MET A 180 3.58 17.81 11.42
CA MET A 180 2.93 18.22 10.18
C MET A 180 3.52 19.51 9.61
N MET A 181 3.86 20.50 10.44
CA MET A 181 4.52 21.73 9.98
C MET A 181 5.94 21.53 9.46
N ARG A 182 6.60 20.43 9.79
CA ARG A 182 7.91 20.06 9.24
C ARG A 182 7.82 19.31 7.93
N GLU A 183 6.68 18.68 7.71
CA GLU A 183 6.46 17.87 6.51
C GLU A 183 6.13 18.76 5.31
N ARG A 184 6.97 18.73 4.27
CA ARG A 184 6.83 19.60 3.10
C ARG A 184 5.61 19.30 2.25
N THR A 185 5.11 18.07 2.33
CA THR A 185 3.94 17.59 1.59
C THR A 185 2.62 17.94 2.29
N VAL A 186 2.67 18.60 3.45
CA VAL A 186 1.51 18.99 4.24
C VAL A 186 1.44 20.51 4.38
N GLU A 187 0.28 21.09 4.12
CA GLU A 187 -0.09 22.46 4.48
C GLU A 187 -1.13 22.38 5.60
N ILE A 188 -0.77 22.80 6.81
CA ILE A 188 -1.64 22.65 7.98
C ILE A 188 -2.27 23.98 8.40
N SER A 189 -3.57 23.94 8.70
CA SER A 189 -4.29 24.96 9.49
C SER A 189 -4.64 24.36 10.85
N CYS A 190 -4.26 25.03 11.93
CA CYS A 190 -4.60 24.60 13.28
C CYS A 190 -5.68 25.49 13.88
N LEU A 191 -6.67 24.86 14.52
CA LEU A 191 -7.73 25.56 15.27
C LEU A 191 -7.81 24.99 16.68
N LEU A 192 -7.32 25.75 17.65
CA LEU A 192 -7.41 25.40 19.08
C LEU A 192 -8.63 26.10 19.68
N LEU A 193 -9.68 25.32 19.98
CA LEU A 193 -10.99 25.86 20.37
C LEU A 193 -11.02 26.51 21.75
N SER A 194 -10.13 26.11 22.66
CA SER A 194 -10.01 26.75 24.00
C SER A 194 -9.15 28.02 24.01
N ALA A 195 -8.57 28.39 22.87
CA ALA A 195 -7.74 29.57 22.80
C ALA A 195 -8.59 30.86 22.90
N ASP A 196 -8.00 31.91 23.46
CA ASP A 196 -8.61 33.23 23.47
C ASP A 196 -8.90 33.72 22.05
N PRO A 197 -10.01 34.43 21.79
CA PRO A 197 -10.32 34.96 20.45
C PRO A 197 -9.22 35.85 19.82
N THR A 198 -8.35 36.41 20.66
CA THR A 198 -7.20 37.19 20.19
C THR A 198 -5.95 36.37 19.92
N PHE A 199 -5.97 35.09 20.26
CA PHE A 199 -4.85 34.19 20.03
C PHE A 199 -4.64 33.98 18.53
N ALA A 200 -3.41 34.17 18.07
CA ALA A 200 -3.04 33.85 16.72
C ALA A 200 -2.94 32.32 16.57
N GLN A 201 -3.91 31.74 15.90
CA GLN A 201 -3.89 30.31 15.60
C GLN A 201 -2.62 29.95 14.80
N GLU A 202 -2.06 28.79 15.10
CA GLU A 202 -0.83 28.31 14.49
C GLU A 202 -1.09 27.58 13.17
N GLY A 203 -0.04 27.22 12.45
CA GLY A 203 -0.09 26.51 11.18
C GLY A 203 0.46 27.33 10.03
N ASP A 204 0.61 26.72 8.87
CA ASP A 204 1.09 27.37 7.64
C ASP A 204 0.04 28.37 7.13
N ARG A 205 -1.23 27.99 7.25
CA ARG A 205 -2.37 28.80 6.87
C ARG A 205 -3.27 29.10 8.08
N PRO A 206 -3.17 30.30 8.68
CA PRO A 206 -3.95 30.65 9.87
C PRO A 206 -5.47 30.67 9.61
N ILE A 207 -6.22 30.06 10.52
CA ILE A 207 -7.69 30.03 10.50
C ILE A 207 -8.21 30.64 11.81
N ARG A 208 -9.38 31.28 11.78
CA ARG A 208 -9.98 31.92 12.96
C ARG A 208 -11.21 31.21 13.50
N ARG A 209 -11.87 30.42 12.68
CA ARG A 209 -13.10 29.70 13.01
C ARG A 209 -13.16 28.41 12.19
N PHE A 210 -13.96 27.48 12.64
CA PHE A 210 -14.26 26.29 11.86
C PHE A 210 -15.10 26.66 10.60
N PRO A 211 -14.89 26.03 9.45
CA PRO A 211 -15.67 26.25 8.23
C PRO A 211 -17.18 26.14 8.46
N GLU A 212 -17.95 27.04 7.84
CA GLU A 212 -19.41 27.08 7.93
C GLU A 212 -20.09 26.66 6.63
N SER A 213 -19.32 26.47 5.57
CA SER A 213 -19.82 26.03 4.27
C SER A 213 -18.96 24.90 3.70
N ILE A 214 -19.58 24.11 2.82
CA ILE A 214 -18.87 23.05 2.11
C ILE A 214 -17.74 23.61 1.24
N THR A 215 -17.91 24.80 0.68
CA THR A 215 -16.88 25.46 -0.13
C THR A 215 -15.64 25.79 0.68
N GLU A 216 -15.81 26.30 1.91
CA GLU A 216 -14.70 26.54 2.83
C GLU A 216 -14.03 25.22 3.26
N LEU A 217 -14.82 24.17 3.48
CA LEU A 217 -14.29 22.86 3.91
C LEU A 217 -13.52 22.17 2.79
N LEU A 218 -13.93 22.34 1.53
CA LEU A 218 -13.23 21.83 0.34
C LEU A 218 -11.90 22.53 0.04
N GLU A 219 -11.54 23.58 0.78
CA GLU A 219 -10.18 24.10 0.75
C GLU A 219 -9.17 23.16 1.44
N TYR A 220 -9.66 22.15 2.14
CA TYR A 220 -8.88 21.11 2.82
C TYR A 220 -9.11 19.76 2.16
N ASP A 221 -8.11 18.89 2.27
CA ASP A 221 -8.18 17.50 1.83
C ASP A 221 -8.51 16.56 3.00
N VAL A 222 -8.08 16.95 4.22
CA VAL A 222 -8.28 16.18 5.45
C VAL A 222 -8.70 17.08 6.59
N VAL A 223 -9.70 16.64 7.36
CA VAL A 223 -10.05 17.21 8.67
C VAL A 223 -9.60 16.25 9.76
N LEU A 224 -8.78 16.74 10.67
CA LEU A 224 -8.28 15.97 11.81
C LEU A 224 -8.82 16.55 13.09
N PHE A 225 -9.55 15.77 13.87
CA PHE A 225 -10.01 16.14 15.19
C PHE A 225 -9.13 15.53 16.28
N GLY A 226 -8.73 16.34 17.24
CA GLY A 226 -8.21 15.86 18.51
C GLY A 226 -9.31 15.55 19.52
N ASP A 227 -9.05 15.82 20.80
CA ASP A 227 -10.03 15.64 21.87
C ASP A 227 -10.98 16.84 21.98
N VAL A 228 -11.94 16.91 21.06
CA VAL A 228 -12.85 18.05 20.87
C VAL A 228 -14.24 17.74 21.42
N ASP A 229 -14.82 18.67 22.16
CA ASP A 229 -16.21 18.61 22.56
C ASP A 229 -17.12 18.88 21.35
N PRO A 230 -17.99 17.96 20.95
CA PRO A 230 -18.88 18.16 19.78
C PRO A 230 -19.81 19.38 19.95
N ARG A 231 -20.04 19.87 21.16
CA ARG A 231 -20.85 21.06 21.43
C ARG A 231 -20.25 22.38 20.91
N TYR A 232 -18.97 22.39 20.53
CA TYR A 232 -18.36 23.53 19.82
C TYR A 232 -18.87 23.70 18.39
N PHE A 233 -19.52 22.67 17.84
CA PHE A 233 -20.05 22.67 16.49
C PHE A 233 -21.59 22.65 16.49
N SER A 234 -22.17 23.31 15.52
CA SER A 234 -23.58 23.10 15.20
C SER A 234 -23.81 21.75 14.52
N ASP A 235 -25.03 21.23 14.58
CA ASP A 235 -25.39 20.02 13.85
C ASP A 235 -25.10 20.15 12.35
N ALA A 236 -25.32 21.35 11.77
CA ALA A 236 -25.02 21.64 10.38
C ALA A 236 -23.53 21.51 10.06
N GLN A 237 -22.63 21.91 10.96
CA GLN A 237 -21.17 21.74 10.76
C GLN A 237 -20.76 20.28 10.84
N LEU A 238 -21.33 19.51 11.75
CA LEU A 238 -21.06 18.07 11.81
C LEU A 238 -21.60 17.34 10.57
N GLU A 239 -22.74 17.75 10.04
CA GLU A 239 -23.27 17.25 8.77
C GLU A 239 -22.41 17.63 7.58
N LEU A 240 -21.81 18.83 7.57
CA LEU A 240 -20.84 19.24 6.54
C LEU A 240 -19.61 18.33 6.51
N ILE A 241 -19.09 17.95 7.68
CA ILE A 241 -17.95 17.01 7.76
C ILE A 241 -18.36 15.64 7.18
N ARG A 242 -19.56 15.17 7.52
CA ARG A 242 -20.08 13.90 6.98
C ARG A 242 -20.21 13.97 5.44
N ASP A 243 -20.78 15.04 4.91
CA ASP A 243 -20.90 15.24 3.44
C ASP A 243 -19.53 15.31 2.77
N PHE A 244 -18.59 16.03 3.37
CA PHE A 244 -17.22 16.13 2.92
C PHE A 244 -16.55 14.75 2.76
N VAL A 245 -16.72 13.87 3.75
CA VAL A 245 -16.14 12.51 3.70
C VAL A 245 -16.92 11.59 2.78
N ALA A 246 -18.26 11.52 2.96
CA ALA A 246 -19.08 10.51 2.29
C ALA A 246 -19.30 10.81 0.78
N ASN A 247 -19.36 12.09 0.39
CA ASN A 247 -19.80 12.48 -0.94
C ASN A 247 -18.75 13.31 -1.71
N ARG A 248 -17.73 13.86 -1.04
CA ARG A 248 -16.76 14.78 -1.67
C ARG A 248 -15.33 14.24 -1.71
N GLY A 249 -15.08 13.04 -1.16
CA GLY A 249 -13.76 12.41 -1.18
C GLY A 249 -12.76 12.97 -0.16
N GLY A 250 -13.22 13.81 0.79
CA GLY A 250 -12.38 14.30 1.87
C GLY A 250 -12.03 13.24 2.89
N GLY A 251 -10.89 13.39 3.57
CA GLY A 251 -10.46 12.54 4.66
C GLY A 251 -10.91 13.05 6.03
N PHE A 252 -11.22 12.14 6.95
CA PHE A 252 -11.45 12.48 8.35
C PHE A 252 -10.67 11.57 9.28
N GLY A 253 -9.92 12.16 10.21
CA GLY A 253 -9.22 11.44 11.27
C GLY A 253 -9.62 11.94 12.65
N MET A 254 -9.58 11.06 13.66
CA MET A 254 -9.84 11.41 15.04
C MET A 254 -8.75 10.85 15.95
N VAL A 255 -8.04 11.73 16.63
CA VAL A 255 -7.07 11.40 17.67
C VAL A 255 -7.81 11.37 19.00
N ALA A 256 -8.09 10.18 19.49
CA ALA A 256 -8.84 9.97 20.72
C ALA A 256 -8.22 10.71 21.92
N GLY A 257 -9.05 11.08 22.85
CA GLY A 257 -8.64 11.72 24.10
C GLY A 257 -9.44 11.21 25.28
N THR A 258 -9.14 11.74 26.45
CA THR A 258 -9.73 11.28 27.71
C THR A 258 -11.03 12.00 28.09
N ARG A 259 -11.39 13.07 27.37
CA ARG A 259 -12.53 13.92 27.74
C ARG A 259 -13.75 13.70 26.83
N TRP A 260 -13.54 13.72 25.51
CA TRP A 260 -14.62 13.82 24.52
C TRP A 260 -14.55 12.77 23.44
N SER A 261 -13.45 12.70 22.75
CA SER A 261 -13.28 11.87 21.55
C SER A 261 -12.90 10.44 21.89
N PRO A 262 -13.53 9.41 21.31
CA PRO A 262 -14.66 9.47 20.37
C PRO A 262 -16.05 9.39 21.04
N ALA A 263 -16.14 9.11 22.35
CA ALA A 263 -17.38 8.72 23.02
C ALA A 263 -18.48 9.79 22.99
N ALA A 264 -18.11 11.08 23.03
CA ALA A 264 -19.06 12.18 22.97
C ALA A 264 -19.73 12.37 21.61
N TYR A 265 -19.22 11.73 20.57
CA TYR A 265 -19.77 11.80 19.20
C TYR A 265 -20.86 10.78 18.90
N ARG A 266 -21.31 10.01 19.90
CA ARG A 266 -22.48 9.12 19.78
C ARG A 266 -23.70 9.89 19.33
N ASN A 267 -24.47 9.30 18.39
CA ASN A 267 -25.68 9.87 17.82
C ASN A 267 -25.47 11.23 17.10
N THR A 268 -24.23 11.59 16.75
CA THR A 268 -23.92 12.75 15.89
C THR A 268 -23.70 12.30 14.45
N ALA A 269 -23.64 13.26 13.53
CA ALA A 269 -23.34 13.01 12.12
C ALA A 269 -21.92 12.42 11.88
N ILE A 270 -21.04 12.53 12.84
CA ILE A 270 -19.66 12.01 12.78
C ILE A 270 -19.60 10.49 13.03
N GLU A 271 -20.48 9.96 13.89
CA GLU A 271 -20.44 8.56 14.27
C GLU A 271 -20.40 7.58 13.07
N PRO A 272 -21.24 7.74 12.03
CA PRO A 272 -21.27 6.81 10.89
C PRO A 272 -19.99 6.80 10.04
N ILE A 273 -19.17 7.84 10.10
CA ILE A 273 -17.91 7.94 9.32
C ILE A 273 -16.69 7.47 10.10
N LEU A 274 -16.84 7.15 11.39
CA LEU A 274 -15.76 6.57 12.18
C LEU A 274 -15.54 5.10 11.84
N PRO A 275 -14.29 4.63 11.72
CA PRO A 275 -13.99 3.23 11.41
C PRO A 275 -14.14 2.29 12.61
N VAL A 276 -14.72 2.79 13.70
CA VAL A 276 -14.90 2.06 14.98
C VAL A 276 -16.30 2.20 15.49
N ASN A 277 -16.81 1.16 16.16
CA ASN A 277 -18.11 1.21 16.82
C ASN A 277 -17.97 1.85 18.21
N ILE A 278 -18.43 3.09 18.34
CA ILE A 278 -18.33 3.86 19.59
C ILE A 278 -19.53 3.69 20.52
N GLN A 279 -20.53 2.92 20.14
CA GLN A 279 -21.73 2.73 20.98
C GLN A 279 -21.41 2.07 22.33
N ARG A 280 -20.34 1.29 22.38
CA ARG A 280 -19.85 0.60 23.58
C ARG A 280 -18.60 1.23 24.19
N ALA A 281 -18.13 2.35 23.61
CA ALA A 281 -16.95 3.04 24.14
C ALA A 281 -17.25 3.55 25.57
N ASP A 282 -16.38 3.20 26.51
CA ASP A 282 -16.42 3.76 27.85
C ASP A 282 -15.60 5.07 27.86
N SER A 283 -16.19 6.10 28.42
CA SER A 283 -15.52 7.40 28.60
C SER A 283 -14.78 7.48 29.94
N SER A 284 -14.84 6.43 30.74
CA SER A 284 -14.09 6.39 32.00
C SER A 284 -12.60 6.32 31.72
N PRO A 285 -11.77 7.11 32.40
CA PRO A 285 -10.34 6.96 32.27
C PRO A 285 -9.92 5.55 32.70
N PRO A 286 -8.95 4.94 32.02
CA PRO A 286 -8.45 3.64 32.44
C PRO A 286 -7.97 3.68 33.89
N PRO A 287 -8.10 2.59 34.65
CA PRO A 287 -7.60 2.55 36.01
C PRO A 287 -6.10 2.84 36.01
N SER A 288 -5.62 3.53 37.05
CA SER A 288 -4.23 3.97 37.18
C SER A 288 -3.18 2.84 37.13
N ASN A 289 -3.64 1.60 37.28
CA ASN A 289 -2.83 0.37 37.18
C ASN A 289 -3.09 -0.41 35.89
N ALA A 290 -3.74 0.20 34.89
CA ALA A 290 -3.97 -0.48 33.62
C ALA A 290 -2.63 -0.83 32.98
N MET A 291 -2.49 -2.09 32.60
CA MET A 291 -1.38 -2.53 31.78
C MET A 291 -1.60 -2.04 30.35
N GLY A 292 -0.58 -1.44 29.78
CA GLY A 292 -0.62 -1.06 28.37
C GLY A 292 -0.92 -2.27 27.48
N PHE A 293 -1.51 -2.02 26.32
CA PHE A 293 -1.79 -3.05 25.32
C PHE A 293 -0.96 -2.79 24.05
N ARG A 294 -0.65 -3.86 23.33
CA ARG A 294 -0.04 -3.77 22.01
C ARG A 294 -1.09 -4.11 20.95
N PRO A 295 -1.26 -3.27 19.92
CA PRO A 295 -2.13 -3.61 18.80
C PRO A 295 -1.55 -4.80 18.04
N LEU A 296 -2.43 -5.71 17.59
CA LEU A 296 -2.07 -6.79 16.70
C LEU A 296 -2.56 -6.42 15.30
N LEU A 297 -1.66 -6.43 14.33
CA LEU A 297 -2.02 -6.17 12.95
C LEU A 297 -2.68 -7.40 12.33
N THR A 298 -3.77 -7.15 11.60
CA THR A 298 -4.36 -8.15 10.71
C THR A 298 -3.45 -8.37 9.49
N PRO A 299 -3.67 -9.44 8.69
CA PRO A 299 -2.94 -9.63 7.43
C PRO A 299 -3.04 -8.42 6.49
N GLU A 300 -4.18 -7.72 6.47
CA GLU A 300 -4.39 -6.48 5.73
C GLU A 300 -3.58 -5.33 6.32
N GLY A 301 -3.54 -5.23 7.66
CA GLY A 301 -2.72 -4.23 8.36
C GLY A 301 -1.24 -4.35 8.02
N HIS A 302 -0.70 -5.58 7.96
CA HIS A 302 0.69 -5.80 7.55
C HIS A 302 1.00 -5.38 6.11
N ARG A 303 -0.01 -5.33 5.24
CA ARG A 303 0.12 -4.86 3.85
C ARG A 303 -0.13 -3.37 3.67
N SER A 304 -0.74 -2.74 4.67
CA SER A 304 -1.09 -1.32 4.62
C SER A 304 0.15 -0.42 4.76
N SER A 305 0.23 0.61 3.94
CA SER A 305 1.27 1.64 4.02
C SER A 305 1.22 2.43 5.33
N ILE A 306 0.05 2.52 5.99
CA ILE A 306 -0.13 3.20 7.29
C ILE A 306 0.78 2.63 8.38
N PHE A 307 1.07 1.32 8.33
CA PHE A 307 1.92 0.64 9.30
C PHE A 307 3.34 0.36 8.79
N ARG A 308 3.77 1.08 7.75
CA ARG A 308 5.13 0.98 7.22
C ARG A 308 6.02 2.03 7.88
N PHE A 309 6.66 1.65 8.98
CA PHE A 309 7.62 2.49 9.71
C PHE A 309 9.04 2.41 9.11
N PHE A 310 9.35 1.34 8.41
CA PHE A 310 10.63 1.11 7.75
C PHE A 310 10.43 0.60 6.32
N ALA A 311 11.33 0.98 5.43
CA ALA A 311 11.34 0.52 4.04
C ALA A 311 11.59 -0.99 3.96
N ASP A 312 12.46 -1.54 4.82
CA ASP A 312 12.72 -2.97 4.91
C ASP A 312 11.58 -3.69 5.65
N ARG A 313 10.98 -4.70 5.00
CA ARG A 313 9.82 -5.45 5.53
C ARG A 313 10.14 -6.25 6.78
N ASP A 314 11.33 -6.87 6.85
CA ASP A 314 11.70 -7.70 8.00
C ASP A 314 11.98 -6.81 9.20
N ARG A 315 12.66 -5.69 8.99
CA ARG A 315 12.86 -4.65 10.01
C ARG A 315 11.53 -4.05 10.49
N ASN A 316 10.61 -3.77 9.57
CA ASN A 316 9.28 -3.25 9.90
C ASN A 316 8.48 -4.26 10.75
N ARG A 317 8.51 -5.53 10.40
CA ARG A 317 7.86 -6.60 11.18
C ARG A 317 8.49 -6.71 12.57
N GLN A 318 9.81 -6.75 12.67
CA GLN A 318 10.52 -6.80 13.95
C GLN A 318 10.14 -5.62 14.86
N PHE A 319 10.06 -4.40 14.30
CA PHE A 319 9.64 -3.22 15.05
C PHE A 319 8.23 -3.37 15.60
N ILE A 320 7.26 -3.74 14.75
CA ILE A 320 5.85 -3.89 15.15
C ILE A 320 5.68 -4.95 16.23
N GLU A 321 6.32 -6.10 16.09
CA GLU A 321 6.16 -7.24 17.00
C GLU A 321 6.89 -7.05 18.33
N ASN A 322 8.05 -6.39 18.33
CA ASN A 322 8.95 -6.40 19.48
C ASN A 322 9.24 -5.01 20.06
N GLU A 323 9.30 -3.97 19.24
CA GLU A 323 9.80 -2.65 19.64
C GLU A 323 8.71 -1.59 19.79
N TRP A 324 7.55 -1.78 19.11
CA TRP A 324 6.45 -0.84 19.21
C TRP A 324 5.96 -0.74 20.65
N GLN A 325 6.01 0.47 21.20
CA GLN A 325 5.69 0.71 22.60
C GLN A 325 4.22 0.39 22.89
N PRO A 326 3.91 -0.17 24.08
CA PRO A 326 2.53 -0.36 24.51
C PRO A 326 1.76 0.97 24.53
N LEU A 327 0.51 0.93 24.10
CA LEU A 327 -0.45 2.02 24.25
C LEU A 327 -1.17 1.90 25.59
N PHE A 328 -1.52 3.02 26.21
CA PHE A 328 -2.20 3.08 27.51
C PHE A 328 -3.55 3.78 27.42
#